data_ed8fccbf7cfb70630bb1acd77a3fb993
#
_entry.id   ed8fccbf7cfb70630bb1acd77a3fb993
#
_cell.length_a   1.000
_cell.length_b   1.000
_cell.length_c   1.000
_cell.angle_alpha   90.00
_cell.angle_beta   90.00
_cell.angle_gamma   90.00
#
_symmetry.space_group_name_H-M   'P 1'
#
loop_
_entity.id
_entity.type
_entity.pdbx_description
1 polymer ?
#
loop_
_entity_poly.entity_id
_entity_poly.type
_entity_poly.pdbx_seq_one_letter_code
_entity_poly.pdbx_strand_id
1 'polypeptide(L)'
;LSTIMFVTVLFLLFLVNLKPEKEVHEKDGTIRKPSRARHTMRLVVTRVVPALLVIVITAGGFFYNSKTKISGSEKVIVYNWGEYLDPDVLDIFEEETGIQVVYEEYETNEIMYPKVQSGAISYDVVCPSDYMIQRMIENDLLDEINWDNVPNIKNIGQTYMDQSKAFDPENKYSVPYCWGTVGILYNKTMVDEPIDSWSVLWDPKYKDSILMQDSVRDAFGVTLKYLGYSLNSTDLDELNEAKNLLIKQKPLVQAYVVDQVRDKMIGNEAAIGVIYSGEAIYTQKENPNLEYVIPKEGSNIWIDSWVIPKNAEHKENAEKFINFLCRPDIALKNFEYITYSTPNEAARELIEDESIRNSKIAFPDASELSGCETFKFLGDKNDAVYNELWREVKSK
;
A
#
# COMPACT_ATOMS: atom_id res chain seq x y z
N LEU A 1 7.37 -20.62 16.36
CA LEU A 1 6.92 -22.01 16.08
C LEU A 1 8.09 -22.91 15.63
N SER A 2 9.03 -22.44 14.75
CA SER A 2 10.12 -23.26 14.23
C SER A 2 11.13 -23.73 15.29
N THR A 3 11.48 -22.87 16.24
CA THR A 3 12.49 -23.17 17.28
C THR A 3 11.99 -24.22 18.27
N ILE A 4 10.71 -24.12 18.68
CA ILE A 4 10.09 -25.10 19.59
C ILE A 4 9.96 -26.46 18.90
N MET A 5 9.57 -26.50 17.63
CA MET A 5 9.49 -27.71 16.83
C MET A 5 10.86 -28.38 16.65
N PHE A 6 11.92 -27.60 16.41
CA PHE A 6 13.28 -28.09 16.27
C PHE A 6 13.82 -28.73 17.58
N VAL A 7 13.61 -28.07 18.72
CA VAL A 7 13.98 -28.58 20.05
C VAL A 7 13.21 -29.86 20.38
N THR A 8 11.92 -29.92 20.03
CA THR A 8 11.09 -31.12 20.27
C THR A 8 11.56 -32.30 19.41
N VAL A 9 11.92 -32.08 18.15
CA VAL A 9 12.45 -33.12 17.25
C VAL A 9 13.80 -33.62 17.74
N LEU A 10 14.72 -32.75 18.16
CA LEU A 10 16.03 -33.15 18.74
C LEU A 10 15.84 -33.97 20.02
N PHE A 11 14.90 -33.60 20.88
CA PHE A 11 14.60 -34.34 22.11
C PHE A 11 14.00 -35.72 21.82
N LEU A 12 13.10 -35.84 20.85
CA LEU A 12 12.55 -37.11 20.40
C LEU A 12 13.64 -38.03 19.79
N LEU A 13 14.56 -37.49 19.00
CA LEU A 13 15.68 -38.20 18.45
C LEU A 13 16.66 -38.71 19.54
N PHE A 14 16.87 -37.92 20.60
CA PHE A 14 17.65 -38.32 21.77
C PHE A 14 16.97 -39.48 22.51
N LEU A 15 15.64 -39.45 22.69
CA LEU A 15 14.87 -40.51 23.34
C LEU A 15 14.89 -41.83 22.56
N VAL A 16 14.87 -41.78 21.23
CA VAL A 16 14.91 -42.96 20.35
C VAL A 16 16.27 -43.65 20.41
N ASN A 17 17.35 -42.88 20.68
CA ASN A 17 18.71 -43.40 20.76
C ASN A 17 19.12 -44.03 22.14
N LEU A 18 18.22 -43.98 23.13
CA LEU A 18 18.46 -44.67 24.40
C LEU A 18 18.31 -46.21 24.21
N LYS A 19 19.43 -46.88 23.92
CA LYS A 19 19.48 -48.33 23.77
C LYS A 19 19.05 -49.02 25.07
N PRO A 20 18.25 -50.13 24.96
CA PRO A 20 17.93 -50.94 26.12
C PRO A 20 19.20 -51.55 26.71
N GLU A 21 19.41 -51.41 28.01
CA GLU A 21 20.46 -52.18 28.69
C GLU A 21 20.14 -53.67 28.54
N LYS A 22 21.09 -54.40 27.91
CA LYS A 22 21.04 -55.85 27.84
C LYS A 22 21.44 -56.47 29.17
N GLU A 23 20.85 -57.60 29.50
CA GLU A 23 21.33 -58.45 30.59
C GLU A 23 22.82 -58.75 30.39
N VAL A 24 23.63 -58.49 31.39
CA VAL A 24 25.07 -58.77 31.32
C VAL A 24 25.31 -60.07 32.04
N HIS A 25 25.75 -61.09 31.30
CA HIS A 25 26.23 -62.33 31.85
C HIS A 25 27.64 -62.11 32.39
N GLU A 26 27.82 -62.19 33.68
CA GLU A 26 29.16 -62.20 34.31
C GLU A 26 29.85 -63.54 34.11
N LYS A 27 31.18 -63.54 34.12
CA LYS A 27 32.01 -64.73 33.88
C LYS A 27 31.79 -65.87 34.90
N ASP A 28 31.14 -65.56 36.01
CA ASP A 28 30.81 -66.52 37.10
C ASP A 28 29.41 -67.16 36.93
N GLY A 29 28.70 -66.91 35.82
CA GLY A 29 27.40 -67.46 35.55
C GLY A 29 26.23 -66.69 36.19
N THR A 30 26.47 -65.51 36.82
CA THR A 30 25.40 -64.69 37.38
C THR A 30 24.86 -63.72 36.36
N ILE A 31 23.50 -63.46 36.39
CA ILE A 31 22.82 -62.54 35.50
C ILE A 31 22.58 -61.24 36.29
N ARG A 32 23.23 -60.17 35.92
CA ARG A 32 23.03 -58.86 36.52
C ARG A 32 21.81 -58.17 35.87
N LYS A 33 20.71 -58.09 36.60
CA LYS A 33 19.49 -57.37 36.15
C LYS A 33 19.66 -55.87 36.33
N PRO A 34 19.14 -55.01 35.41
CA PRO A 34 19.19 -53.55 35.52
C PRO A 34 18.52 -53.10 36.82
N SER A 35 19.07 -52.10 37.50
CA SER A 35 18.54 -51.64 38.77
C SER A 35 17.12 -51.08 38.63
N ARG A 36 16.23 -51.33 39.59
CA ARG A 36 14.86 -50.81 39.61
C ARG A 36 14.81 -49.29 39.41
N ALA A 37 15.76 -48.56 39.99
CA ALA A 37 15.85 -47.11 39.86
C ALA A 37 16.08 -46.67 38.40
N ARG A 38 16.95 -47.33 37.62
CA ARG A 38 17.19 -47.02 36.23
C ARG A 38 15.98 -47.38 35.35
N HIS A 39 15.30 -48.46 35.64
CA HIS A 39 14.07 -48.84 34.92
C HIS A 39 12.95 -47.82 35.14
N THR A 40 12.75 -47.37 36.38
CA THR A 40 11.77 -46.31 36.71
C THR A 40 12.13 -44.98 36.05
N MET A 41 13.41 -44.60 36.10
CA MET A 41 13.90 -43.37 35.44
C MET A 41 13.68 -43.39 33.90
N ARG A 42 13.89 -44.52 33.28
CA ARG A 42 13.62 -44.74 31.85
C ARG A 42 12.11 -44.57 31.53
N LEU A 43 11.21 -45.17 32.33
CA LEU A 43 9.77 -45.06 32.18
C LEU A 43 9.30 -43.63 32.29
N VAL A 44 9.84 -42.87 33.26
CA VAL A 44 9.55 -41.44 33.43
C VAL A 44 9.99 -40.65 32.21
N VAL A 45 11.24 -40.81 31.76
CA VAL A 45 11.81 -40.06 30.60
C VAL A 45 11.12 -40.45 29.30
N THR A 46 10.78 -41.72 29.06
CA THR A 46 10.25 -42.16 27.77
C THR A 46 8.73 -42.09 27.64
N ARG A 47 7.97 -42.00 28.76
CA ARG A 47 6.51 -42.00 28.73
C ARG A 47 5.89 -40.80 29.44
N VAL A 48 6.39 -40.43 30.62
CA VAL A 48 5.78 -39.35 31.43
C VAL A 48 6.18 -37.98 30.92
N VAL A 49 7.46 -37.75 30.61
CA VAL A 49 7.92 -36.45 30.11
C VAL A 49 7.30 -36.09 28.77
N PRO A 50 7.23 -37.00 27.74
CA PRO A 50 6.55 -36.69 26.49
C PRO A 50 5.04 -36.43 26.67
N ALA A 51 4.38 -37.18 27.53
CA ALA A 51 2.94 -36.97 27.83
C ALA A 51 2.70 -35.58 28.47
N LEU A 52 3.55 -35.18 29.41
CA LEU A 52 3.49 -33.84 30.03
C LEU A 52 3.81 -32.74 29.00
N LEU A 53 4.77 -32.94 28.10
CA LEU A 53 5.08 -32.00 27.04
C LEU A 53 3.91 -31.81 26.07
N VAL A 54 3.23 -32.91 25.68
CA VAL A 54 2.02 -32.85 24.86
C VAL A 54 0.90 -32.07 25.58
N ILE A 55 0.71 -32.30 26.89
CA ILE A 55 -0.29 -31.59 27.70
C ILE A 55 0.07 -30.08 27.77
N VAL A 56 1.33 -29.72 27.98
CA VAL A 56 1.77 -28.32 28.03
C VAL A 56 1.61 -27.64 26.65
N ILE A 57 1.95 -28.34 25.56
CA ILE A 57 1.79 -27.80 24.20
C ILE A 57 0.30 -27.65 23.85
N THR A 58 -0.54 -28.63 24.19
CA THR A 58 -1.98 -28.56 23.91
C THR A 58 -2.68 -27.53 24.82
N ALA A 59 -2.32 -27.45 26.10
CA ALA A 59 -2.82 -26.43 27.00
C ALA A 59 -2.33 -25.03 26.60
N GLY A 60 -1.04 -24.88 26.27
CA GLY A 60 -0.47 -23.63 25.75
C GLY A 60 -1.11 -23.21 24.45
N GLY A 61 -1.33 -24.15 23.52
CA GLY A 61 -2.07 -23.90 22.28
C GLY A 61 -3.54 -23.53 22.51
N PHE A 62 -4.17 -24.15 23.48
CA PHE A 62 -5.55 -23.81 23.87
C PHE A 62 -5.62 -22.44 24.56
N PHE A 63 -4.67 -22.10 25.44
CA PHE A 63 -4.56 -20.76 26.06
C PHE A 63 -4.18 -19.70 25.06
N TYR A 64 -3.30 -19.97 24.08
CA TYR A 64 -2.98 -19.07 22.99
C TYR A 64 -4.22 -18.85 22.11
N ASN A 65 -4.91 -19.93 21.71
CA ASN A 65 -6.13 -19.85 20.89
C ASN A 65 -7.33 -19.28 21.66
N SER A 66 -7.38 -19.38 22.98
CA SER A 66 -8.43 -18.75 23.80
C SER A 66 -8.17 -17.27 24.09
N LYS A 67 -6.90 -16.82 24.11
CA LYS A 67 -6.57 -15.39 24.11
C LYS A 67 -6.82 -14.73 22.75
N THR A 68 -6.76 -15.51 21.64
CA THR A 68 -7.10 -15.04 20.30
C THR A 68 -8.59 -15.23 19.96
N LYS A 69 -9.37 -15.88 20.77
CA LYS A 69 -10.84 -15.79 20.72
C LYS A 69 -11.30 -14.54 21.48
N ILE A 70 -11.03 -13.36 20.88
CA ILE A 70 -11.90 -12.21 21.04
C ILE A 70 -13.27 -12.68 20.60
N SER A 71 -14.27 -12.48 21.43
CA SER A 71 -15.67 -12.86 21.21
C SER A 71 -16.09 -12.50 19.78
N GLY A 72 -16.50 -13.47 18.99
CA GLY A 72 -16.61 -13.40 17.53
C GLY A 72 -17.74 -12.52 16.98
N SER A 73 -17.74 -11.21 17.26
CA SER A 73 -18.68 -10.26 16.67
C SER A 73 -18.08 -8.90 16.30
N GLU A 74 -16.92 -8.53 16.81
CA GLU A 74 -16.36 -7.21 16.60
C GLU A 74 -15.11 -7.31 15.70
N LYS A 75 -15.29 -7.16 14.39
CA LYS A 75 -14.20 -7.10 13.41
C LYS A 75 -14.48 -6.02 12.37
N VAL A 76 -13.43 -5.62 11.65
CA VAL A 76 -13.51 -4.81 10.43
C VAL A 76 -12.59 -5.43 9.38
N ILE A 77 -13.09 -5.59 8.16
CA ILE A 77 -12.34 -6.16 7.03
C ILE A 77 -11.92 -5.01 6.12
N VAL A 78 -10.62 -4.74 6.09
CA VAL A 78 -10.01 -3.64 5.36
C VAL A 78 -9.30 -4.16 4.12
N TYR A 79 -9.51 -3.53 2.98
CA TYR A 79 -8.87 -3.86 1.71
C TYR A 79 -8.16 -2.63 1.16
N ASN A 80 -6.84 -2.63 1.16
CA ASN A 80 -6.01 -1.46 0.87
C ASN A 80 -4.88 -1.81 -0.12
N TRP A 81 -4.15 -0.81 -0.55
CA TRP A 81 -2.90 -0.97 -1.30
C TRP A 81 -1.83 -1.65 -0.44
N GLY A 82 -0.86 -2.30 -1.09
CA GLY A 82 0.31 -2.84 -0.40
C GLY A 82 1.18 -1.73 0.20
N GLU A 83 1.70 -1.95 1.42
CA GLU A 83 2.57 -1.01 2.15
C GLU A 83 1.99 0.41 2.30
N TYR A 84 0.69 0.54 2.39
CA TYR A 84 -0.03 1.81 2.31
C TYR A 84 -0.70 2.22 3.63
N LEU A 85 -0.35 1.58 4.71
CA LEU A 85 -0.77 1.88 6.08
C LEU A 85 0.27 1.33 7.06
N ASP A 86 0.68 2.12 8.06
CA ASP A 86 1.61 1.68 9.10
C ASP A 86 0.99 0.51 9.88
N PRO A 87 1.62 -0.67 9.91
CA PRO A 87 1.08 -1.83 10.61
C PRO A 87 0.80 -1.60 12.11
N ASP A 88 1.61 -0.75 12.77
CA ASP A 88 1.38 -0.42 14.18
C ASP A 88 0.04 0.30 14.40
N VAL A 89 -0.48 1.00 13.38
CA VAL A 89 -1.79 1.67 13.45
C VAL A 89 -2.93 0.66 13.60
N LEU A 90 -2.79 -0.54 13.00
CA LEU A 90 -3.76 -1.62 13.15
C LEU A 90 -3.76 -2.14 14.59
N ASP A 91 -2.57 -2.37 15.15
CA ASP A 91 -2.42 -2.85 16.53
C ASP A 91 -3.00 -1.83 17.54
N ILE A 92 -2.72 -0.53 17.34
CA ILE A 92 -3.28 0.54 18.20
C ILE A 92 -4.81 0.56 18.13
N PHE A 93 -5.39 0.41 16.92
CA PHE A 93 -6.84 0.36 16.75
C PHE A 93 -7.46 -0.84 17.49
N GLU A 94 -6.87 -2.03 17.35
CA GLU A 94 -7.32 -3.24 18.05
C GLU A 94 -7.21 -3.11 19.57
N GLU A 95 -6.12 -2.52 20.07
CA GLU A 95 -5.90 -2.31 21.50
C GLU A 95 -6.91 -1.31 22.11
N GLU A 96 -7.18 -0.22 21.40
CA GLU A 96 -8.07 0.83 21.90
C GLU A 96 -9.56 0.47 21.80
N THR A 97 -9.94 -0.29 20.75
CA THR A 97 -11.37 -0.54 20.47
C THR A 97 -11.83 -1.94 20.78
N GLY A 98 -10.92 -2.92 20.84
CA GLY A 98 -11.24 -4.34 20.91
C GLY A 98 -11.81 -4.92 19.61
N ILE A 99 -11.82 -4.15 18.51
CA ILE A 99 -12.28 -4.58 17.19
C ILE A 99 -11.09 -5.18 16.43
N GLN A 100 -11.20 -6.44 16.01
CA GLN A 100 -10.15 -7.11 15.25
C GLN A 100 -10.11 -6.55 13.80
N VAL A 101 -8.92 -6.24 13.29
CA VAL A 101 -8.72 -5.84 11.90
C VAL A 101 -8.29 -7.04 11.06
N VAL A 102 -9.06 -7.34 10.02
CA VAL A 102 -8.67 -8.29 8.97
C VAL A 102 -8.20 -7.45 7.78
N TYR A 103 -6.89 -7.41 7.57
CA TYR A 103 -6.27 -6.56 6.55
C TYR A 103 -5.86 -7.37 5.34
N GLU A 104 -6.33 -6.98 4.16
CA GLU A 104 -5.96 -7.55 2.87
C GLU A 104 -5.41 -6.45 1.95
N GLU A 105 -4.51 -6.84 1.04
CA GLU A 105 -3.85 -5.91 0.13
C GLU A 105 -4.20 -6.18 -1.34
N TYR A 106 -4.10 -5.14 -2.16
CA TYR A 106 -4.21 -5.23 -3.61
C TYR A 106 -3.16 -4.36 -4.31
N GLU A 107 -2.85 -4.71 -5.56
CA GLU A 107 -1.82 -4.04 -6.35
C GLU A 107 -2.37 -2.92 -7.24
N THR A 108 -3.62 -3.05 -7.73
CA THR A 108 -4.25 -2.08 -8.64
C THR A 108 -5.74 -1.95 -8.39
N ASN A 109 -6.32 -0.79 -8.72
CA ASN A 109 -7.76 -0.57 -8.71
C ASN A 109 -8.51 -1.58 -9.58
N GLU A 110 -7.90 -1.99 -10.70
CA GLU A 110 -8.48 -2.93 -11.67
C GLU A 110 -8.55 -4.36 -11.12
N ILE A 111 -7.69 -4.72 -10.17
CA ILE A 111 -7.74 -6.00 -9.41
C ILE A 111 -8.75 -5.89 -8.26
N MET A 112 -8.78 -4.77 -7.56
CA MET A 112 -9.66 -4.51 -6.43
C MET A 112 -11.14 -4.46 -6.86
N TYR A 113 -11.46 -3.66 -7.89
CA TYR A 113 -12.84 -3.38 -8.30
C TYR A 113 -13.69 -4.63 -8.58
N PRO A 114 -13.23 -5.62 -9.40
CA PRO A 114 -14.04 -6.83 -9.64
C PRO A 114 -14.29 -7.66 -8.39
N LYS A 115 -13.38 -7.67 -7.43
CA LYS A 115 -13.56 -8.39 -6.15
C LYS A 115 -14.65 -7.74 -5.31
N VAL A 116 -14.62 -6.41 -5.18
CA VAL A 116 -15.66 -5.66 -4.46
C VAL A 116 -17.00 -5.79 -5.18
N GLN A 117 -17.02 -5.62 -6.51
CA GLN A 117 -18.23 -5.73 -7.33
C GLN A 117 -18.87 -7.11 -7.25
N SER A 118 -18.07 -8.18 -7.18
CA SER A 118 -18.60 -9.54 -7.10
C SER A 118 -19.35 -9.83 -5.78
N GLY A 119 -19.02 -9.09 -4.72
CA GLY A 119 -19.57 -9.30 -3.38
C GLY A 119 -19.20 -10.66 -2.77
N ALA A 120 -18.22 -11.38 -3.34
CA ALA A 120 -17.78 -12.69 -2.83
C ALA A 120 -17.11 -12.60 -1.45
N ILE A 121 -16.51 -11.46 -1.17
CA ILE A 121 -15.97 -11.08 0.13
C ILE A 121 -16.64 -9.76 0.51
N SER A 122 -17.20 -9.71 1.72
CA SER A 122 -17.80 -8.49 2.25
C SER A 122 -16.70 -7.67 2.93
N TYR A 123 -16.01 -6.84 2.14
CA TYR A 123 -15.10 -5.85 2.70
C TYR A 123 -15.89 -4.74 3.41
N ASP A 124 -15.40 -4.28 4.55
CA ASP A 124 -16.04 -3.20 5.31
C ASP A 124 -15.47 -1.83 4.95
N VAL A 125 -14.18 -1.77 4.66
CA VAL A 125 -13.46 -0.54 4.26
C VAL A 125 -12.54 -0.84 3.08
N VAL A 126 -12.55 0.04 2.08
CA VAL A 126 -11.65 -0.01 0.92
C VAL A 126 -11.04 1.37 0.69
N CYS A 127 -9.82 1.46 0.14
CA CYS A 127 -9.14 2.72 -0.13
C CYS A 127 -8.82 2.91 -1.63
N PRO A 128 -9.80 3.10 -2.51
CA PRO A 128 -9.57 3.32 -3.94
C PRO A 128 -9.11 4.74 -4.26
N SER A 129 -8.60 4.91 -5.49
CA SER A 129 -8.32 6.23 -6.05
C SER A 129 -9.59 6.92 -6.57
N ASP A 130 -9.50 8.22 -6.73
CA ASP A 130 -10.54 9.15 -7.15
C ASP A 130 -11.43 8.65 -8.30
N TYR A 131 -10.86 8.30 -9.47
CA TYR A 131 -11.62 7.82 -10.63
C TYR A 131 -12.34 6.49 -10.37
N MET A 132 -11.77 5.66 -9.50
CA MET A 132 -12.38 4.38 -9.13
C MET A 132 -13.51 4.58 -8.13
N ILE A 133 -13.39 5.55 -7.22
CA ILE A 133 -14.49 5.97 -6.33
C ILE A 133 -15.68 6.45 -7.17
N GLN A 134 -15.43 7.32 -8.17
CA GLN A 134 -16.47 7.76 -9.08
C GLN A 134 -17.15 6.57 -9.76
N ARG A 135 -16.38 5.63 -10.30
CA ARG A 135 -16.91 4.41 -10.93
C ARG A 135 -17.75 3.57 -9.97
N MET A 136 -17.28 3.43 -8.71
CA MET A 136 -18.01 2.67 -7.68
C MET A 136 -19.32 3.35 -7.30
N ILE A 137 -19.36 4.69 -7.22
CA ILE A 137 -20.59 5.47 -6.98
C ILE A 137 -21.58 5.28 -8.14
N GLU A 138 -21.12 5.45 -9.40
CA GLU A 138 -21.95 5.29 -10.59
C GLU A 138 -22.55 3.88 -10.73
N ASN A 139 -21.86 2.86 -10.20
CA ASN A 139 -22.34 1.47 -10.21
C ASN A 139 -23.06 1.05 -8.91
N ASP A 140 -23.40 2.00 -8.02
CA ASP A 140 -24.15 1.76 -6.77
C ASP A 140 -23.46 0.72 -5.86
N LEU A 141 -22.12 0.77 -5.77
CA LEU A 141 -21.30 -0.16 -4.99
C LEU A 141 -20.89 0.37 -3.60
N LEU A 142 -21.17 1.64 -3.29
CA LEU A 142 -20.80 2.28 -2.04
C LEU A 142 -22.02 2.59 -1.18
N ASP A 143 -21.80 2.56 0.13
CA ASP A 143 -22.77 3.00 1.14
C ASP A 143 -22.39 4.40 1.64
N GLU A 144 -23.39 5.23 1.94
CA GLU A 144 -23.19 6.58 2.48
C GLU A 144 -22.58 6.49 3.89
N ILE A 145 -21.59 7.34 4.19
CA ILE A 145 -20.96 7.44 5.51
C ILE A 145 -21.89 8.19 6.46
N ASN A 146 -22.11 7.63 7.65
CA ASN A 146 -22.78 8.37 8.72
C ASN A 146 -21.76 9.29 9.43
N TRP A 147 -21.78 10.55 9.11
CA TRP A 147 -20.85 11.55 9.62
C TRP A 147 -20.89 11.73 11.14
N ASP A 148 -21.98 11.38 11.81
CA ASP A 148 -22.06 11.39 13.28
C ASP A 148 -21.09 10.39 13.92
N ASN A 149 -20.72 9.33 13.19
CA ASN A 149 -19.76 8.31 13.61
C ASN A 149 -18.31 8.67 13.21
N VAL A 150 -18.10 9.71 12.40
CA VAL A 150 -16.78 10.15 11.92
C VAL A 150 -16.45 11.61 12.33
N PRO A 151 -16.56 11.98 13.63
CA PRO A 151 -16.36 13.35 14.08
C PRO A 151 -14.95 13.91 13.82
N ASN A 152 -13.95 13.05 13.61
CA ASN A 152 -12.58 13.46 13.31
C ASN A 152 -12.40 13.91 11.85
N ILE A 153 -13.44 13.83 11.00
CA ILE A 153 -13.43 14.41 9.64
C ILE A 153 -13.08 15.90 9.66
N LYS A 154 -13.36 16.61 10.75
CA LYS A 154 -13.00 18.02 10.96
C LYS A 154 -11.50 18.30 10.87
N ASN A 155 -10.64 17.28 10.99
CA ASN A 155 -9.19 17.41 10.88
C ASN A 155 -8.73 17.38 9.42
N ILE A 156 -9.58 16.89 8.50
CA ILE A 156 -9.32 16.92 7.06
C ILE A 156 -9.56 18.34 6.54
N GLY A 157 -8.58 18.88 5.82
CA GLY A 157 -8.65 20.23 5.29
C GLY A 157 -9.80 20.40 4.28
N GLN A 158 -10.49 21.55 4.39
CA GLN A 158 -11.64 21.86 3.52
C GLN A 158 -11.27 21.82 2.03
N THR A 159 -10.05 22.19 1.68
CA THR A 159 -9.53 22.14 0.31
C THR A 159 -9.61 20.72 -0.28
N TYR A 160 -9.26 19.71 0.50
CA TYR A 160 -9.30 18.32 0.05
C TYR A 160 -10.73 17.77 -0.05
N MET A 161 -11.59 18.17 0.89
CA MET A 161 -13.03 17.88 0.79
C MET A 161 -13.67 18.53 -0.44
N ASP A 162 -13.25 19.75 -0.81
CA ASP A 162 -13.73 20.43 -2.01
C ASP A 162 -13.19 19.79 -3.29
N GLN A 163 -11.95 19.34 -3.30
CA GLN A 163 -11.35 18.59 -4.41
C GLN A 163 -12.04 17.22 -4.61
N SER A 164 -12.42 16.54 -3.52
CA SER A 164 -13.13 15.26 -3.59
C SER A 164 -14.49 15.36 -4.27
N LYS A 165 -15.10 16.55 -4.35
CA LYS A 165 -16.35 16.77 -5.09
C LYS A 165 -16.21 16.49 -6.60
N ALA A 166 -15.00 16.38 -7.12
CA ALA A 166 -14.76 15.99 -8.52
C ALA A 166 -15.22 14.55 -8.81
N PHE A 167 -15.16 13.65 -7.79
CA PHE A 167 -15.51 12.24 -7.89
C PHE A 167 -16.62 11.80 -6.90
N ASP A 168 -16.82 12.53 -5.81
CA ASP A 168 -17.90 12.37 -4.83
C ASP A 168 -18.62 13.74 -4.63
N PRO A 169 -19.53 14.14 -5.53
CA PRO A 169 -20.04 15.53 -5.62
C PRO A 169 -20.67 16.06 -4.35
N GLU A 170 -21.24 15.19 -3.51
CA GLU A 170 -21.89 15.57 -2.25
C GLU A 170 -21.05 15.23 -1.02
N ASN A 171 -19.83 14.70 -1.22
CA ASN A 171 -18.96 14.19 -0.13
C ASN A 171 -19.72 13.22 0.78
N LYS A 172 -20.41 12.24 0.22
CA LYS A 172 -21.20 11.29 1.00
C LYS A 172 -20.51 9.95 1.23
N TYR A 173 -19.61 9.57 0.33
CA TYR A 173 -19.10 8.21 0.23
C TYR A 173 -17.62 8.08 0.60
N SER A 174 -16.85 9.18 0.61
CA SER A 174 -15.40 9.11 0.69
C SER A 174 -14.79 10.03 1.75
N VAL A 175 -13.73 9.54 2.41
CA VAL A 175 -12.90 10.32 3.35
C VAL A 175 -11.48 10.35 2.80
N PRO A 176 -10.95 11.53 2.42
CA PRO A 176 -9.59 11.65 1.93
C PRO A 176 -8.57 11.07 2.92
N TYR A 177 -7.68 10.23 2.43
CA TYR A 177 -6.67 9.54 3.20
C TYR A 177 -5.26 10.07 2.95
N CYS A 178 -4.87 10.08 1.70
CA CYS A 178 -3.62 10.67 1.25
C CYS A 178 -3.78 11.19 -0.18
N TRP A 179 -2.85 12.01 -0.60
CA TRP A 179 -2.88 12.64 -1.91
C TRP A 179 -1.46 12.89 -2.43
N GLY A 180 -1.36 13.20 -3.69
CA GLY A 180 -0.10 13.56 -4.30
C GLY A 180 -0.25 14.05 -5.72
N THR A 181 0.91 14.26 -6.34
CA THR A 181 1.02 14.69 -7.74
C THR A 181 1.94 13.75 -8.50
N VAL A 182 1.77 13.69 -9.81
CA VAL A 182 2.76 13.11 -10.72
C VAL A 182 3.68 14.24 -11.19
N GLY A 183 4.97 14.00 -11.19
CA GLY A 183 5.93 15.00 -11.63
C GLY A 183 7.19 14.40 -12.22
N ILE A 184 8.16 15.27 -12.46
CA ILE A 184 9.47 14.88 -12.95
C ILE A 184 10.45 14.91 -11.78
N LEU A 185 11.12 13.79 -11.54
CA LEU A 185 12.31 13.71 -10.70
C LEU A 185 13.53 13.71 -11.61
N TYR A 186 14.48 14.63 -11.40
CA TYR A 186 15.67 14.70 -12.20
C TYR A 186 16.94 14.80 -11.36
N ASN A 187 18.03 14.29 -11.90
CA ASN A 187 19.34 14.29 -11.24
C ASN A 187 20.15 15.53 -11.67
N LYS A 188 20.37 16.45 -10.73
CA LYS A 188 21.13 17.72 -10.94
C LYS A 188 22.58 17.52 -11.36
N THR A 189 23.14 16.32 -11.20
CA THR A 189 24.48 15.99 -11.69
C THR A 189 24.50 15.51 -13.14
N MET A 190 23.33 15.19 -13.71
CA MET A 190 23.16 14.67 -15.08
C MET A 190 22.36 15.62 -15.95
N VAL A 191 21.74 16.63 -15.37
CA VAL A 191 20.91 17.63 -16.03
C VAL A 191 21.52 19.00 -15.75
N ASP A 192 21.87 19.73 -16.83
CA ASP A 192 22.60 21.01 -16.71
C ASP A 192 21.72 22.20 -16.32
N GLU A 193 20.41 22.12 -16.59
CA GLU A 193 19.46 23.22 -16.39
C GLU A 193 18.22 22.72 -15.59
N PRO A 194 17.61 23.58 -14.76
CA PRO A 194 16.38 23.24 -14.08
C PRO A 194 15.27 22.86 -15.07
N ILE A 195 14.57 21.78 -14.76
CA ILE A 195 13.43 21.31 -15.57
C ILE A 195 12.15 21.97 -15.05
N ASP A 196 11.31 22.47 -15.96
CA ASP A 196 10.00 23.06 -15.65
C ASP A 196 8.87 22.61 -16.59
N SER A 197 9.15 21.69 -17.51
CA SER A 197 8.23 21.30 -18.58
C SER A 197 8.31 19.82 -18.89
N TRP A 198 7.16 19.21 -19.23
CA TRP A 198 7.10 17.85 -19.76
C TRP A 198 7.90 17.67 -21.07
N SER A 199 8.22 18.74 -21.80
CA SER A 199 8.97 18.68 -23.06
C SER A 199 10.30 17.92 -22.96
N VAL A 200 10.92 17.92 -21.76
CA VAL A 200 12.19 17.22 -21.50
C VAL A 200 12.10 15.71 -21.76
N LEU A 201 10.91 15.11 -21.63
CA LEU A 201 10.69 13.69 -21.90
C LEU A 201 10.83 13.32 -23.39
N TRP A 202 10.93 14.32 -24.30
CA TRP A 202 11.15 14.15 -25.73
C TRP A 202 12.48 14.76 -26.21
N ASP A 203 13.34 15.19 -25.27
CA ASP A 203 14.64 15.73 -25.60
C ASP A 203 15.65 14.60 -25.92
N PRO A 204 16.19 14.52 -27.15
CA PRO A 204 17.18 13.50 -27.53
C PRO A 204 18.47 13.53 -26.70
N LYS A 205 18.75 14.63 -25.97
CA LYS A 205 19.87 14.76 -25.05
C LYS A 205 19.83 13.68 -23.95
N TYR A 206 18.63 13.28 -23.53
CA TYR A 206 18.42 12.32 -22.46
C TYR A 206 18.08 10.92 -22.96
N LYS A 207 18.44 10.61 -24.22
CA LYS A 207 18.22 9.27 -24.77
C LYS A 207 18.82 8.18 -23.86
N ASP A 208 18.08 7.09 -23.66
CA ASP A 208 18.43 5.96 -22.79
C ASP A 208 18.66 6.35 -21.31
N SER A 209 18.07 7.49 -20.89
CA SER A 209 18.19 8.02 -19.51
C SER A 209 16.87 8.60 -18.97
N ILE A 210 15.75 8.21 -19.57
CA ILE A 210 14.40 8.59 -19.18
C ILE A 210 13.67 7.35 -18.64
N LEU A 211 13.12 7.44 -17.44
CA LEU A 211 12.21 6.45 -16.86
C LEU A 211 10.78 6.97 -17.00
N MET A 212 9.94 6.22 -17.70
CA MET A 212 8.55 6.57 -17.94
C MET A 212 7.62 5.66 -17.14
N GLN A 213 6.45 6.16 -16.74
CA GLN A 213 5.45 5.36 -16.03
C GLN A 213 4.89 4.24 -16.93
N ASP A 214 4.86 3.01 -16.38
CA ASP A 214 4.15 1.87 -17.01
C ASP A 214 2.67 1.84 -16.58
N SER A 215 2.05 3.01 -16.59
CA SER A 215 0.63 3.25 -16.33
C SER A 215 0.02 3.92 -17.54
N VAL A 216 -1.08 3.36 -18.04
CA VAL A 216 -1.79 3.88 -19.21
C VAL A 216 -2.23 5.32 -18.99
N ARG A 217 -2.90 5.56 -17.86
CA ARG A 217 -3.48 6.88 -17.57
C ARG A 217 -2.38 7.91 -17.31
N ASP A 218 -1.31 7.56 -16.60
CA ASP A 218 -0.21 8.49 -16.35
C ASP A 218 0.58 8.79 -17.60
N ALA A 219 0.91 7.78 -18.42
CA ALA A 219 1.65 7.98 -19.65
C ALA A 219 0.89 8.87 -20.65
N PHE A 220 -0.41 8.61 -20.85
CA PHE A 220 -1.26 9.47 -21.66
C PHE A 220 -1.49 10.83 -20.99
N GLY A 221 -1.74 10.86 -19.69
CA GLY A 221 -2.02 12.08 -18.93
C GLY A 221 -0.92 13.12 -19.06
N VAL A 222 0.34 12.77 -18.80
CA VAL A 222 1.48 13.70 -18.95
C VAL A 222 1.68 14.12 -20.41
N THR A 223 1.41 13.23 -21.36
CA THR A 223 1.52 13.55 -22.79
C THR A 223 0.42 14.51 -23.25
N LEU A 224 -0.81 14.29 -22.82
CA LEU A 224 -1.95 15.18 -23.10
C LEU A 224 -1.71 16.56 -22.48
N LYS A 225 -1.22 16.63 -21.23
CA LYS A 225 -0.86 17.91 -20.59
C LYS A 225 0.21 18.64 -21.38
N TYR A 226 1.24 17.94 -21.84
CA TYR A 226 2.28 18.55 -22.69
C TYR A 226 1.71 19.11 -24.01
N LEU A 227 0.71 18.44 -24.59
CA LEU A 227 0.00 18.91 -25.78
C LEU A 227 -1.01 20.04 -25.50
N GLY A 228 -1.27 20.37 -24.23
CA GLY A 228 -2.22 21.41 -23.82
C GLY A 228 -3.67 20.91 -23.73
N TYR A 229 -3.86 19.59 -23.70
CA TYR A 229 -5.18 18.94 -23.54
C TYR A 229 -5.49 18.57 -22.09
N SER A 230 -6.75 18.26 -21.81
CA SER A 230 -7.14 17.65 -20.54
C SER A 230 -6.58 16.22 -20.44
N LEU A 231 -6.05 15.85 -19.26
CA LEU A 231 -5.65 14.46 -19.00
C LEU A 231 -6.85 13.48 -18.96
N ASN A 232 -8.07 14.00 -19.03
CA ASN A 232 -9.32 13.26 -19.14
C ASN A 232 -9.93 13.29 -20.54
N SER A 233 -9.16 13.68 -21.56
CA SER A 233 -9.69 13.73 -22.93
C SER A 233 -10.23 12.38 -23.38
N THR A 234 -11.37 12.41 -24.06
CA THR A 234 -11.98 11.28 -24.78
C THR A 234 -12.06 11.51 -26.27
N ASP A 235 -11.45 12.61 -26.73
CA ASP A 235 -11.36 12.94 -28.16
C ASP A 235 -10.31 12.04 -28.84
N LEU A 236 -10.74 11.32 -29.87
CA LEU A 236 -9.88 10.36 -30.56
C LEU A 236 -8.72 11.01 -31.31
N ASP A 237 -8.86 12.24 -31.78
CA ASP A 237 -7.78 12.95 -32.48
C ASP A 237 -6.71 13.37 -31.49
N GLU A 238 -7.08 13.92 -30.33
CA GLU A 238 -6.16 14.23 -29.21
C GLU A 238 -5.45 12.99 -28.70
N LEU A 239 -6.19 11.88 -28.50
CA LEU A 239 -5.62 10.61 -28.06
C LEU A 239 -4.64 10.01 -29.09
N ASN A 240 -4.96 10.10 -30.38
CA ASN A 240 -4.05 9.65 -31.43
C ASN A 240 -2.81 10.54 -31.54
N GLU A 241 -2.92 11.86 -31.33
CA GLU A 241 -1.78 12.76 -31.25
C GLU A 241 -0.86 12.38 -30.09
N ALA A 242 -1.43 12.17 -28.89
CA ALA A 242 -0.70 11.73 -27.70
C ALA A 242 0.00 10.38 -27.95
N LYS A 243 -0.73 9.38 -28.50
CA LYS A 243 -0.15 8.09 -28.89
C LYS A 243 1.06 8.24 -29.81
N ASN A 244 0.91 9.02 -30.88
CA ASN A 244 1.99 9.23 -31.86
C ASN A 244 3.21 9.91 -31.24
N LEU A 245 2.98 10.80 -30.25
CA LEU A 245 4.05 11.46 -29.52
C LEU A 245 4.75 10.47 -28.56
N LEU A 246 4.00 9.59 -27.87
CA LEU A 246 4.57 8.51 -27.05
C LEU A 246 5.39 7.52 -27.89
N ILE A 247 4.94 7.17 -29.09
CA ILE A 247 5.73 6.32 -30.02
C ILE A 247 7.05 7.03 -30.42
N LYS A 248 7.04 8.34 -30.62
CA LYS A 248 8.28 9.10 -30.89
C LYS A 248 9.20 9.18 -29.67
N GLN A 249 8.65 9.19 -28.47
CA GLN A 249 9.40 9.19 -27.20
C GLN A 249 10.10 7.84 -26.96
N LYS A 250 9.45 6.73 -27.32
CA LYS A 250 9.90 5.38 -26.95
C LYS A 250 11.39 5.09 -27.20
N PRO A 251 12.02 5.51 -28.32
CA PRO A 251 13.45 5.32 -28.53
C PRO A 251 14.36 6.09 -27.56
N LEU A 252 13.80 7.03 -26.79
CA LEU A 252 14.51 7.83 -25.78
C LEU A 252 14.39 7.21 -24.38
N VAL A 253 13.36 6.39 -24.17
CA VAL A 253 13.02 5.81 -22.87
C VAL A 253 13.95 4.63 -22.55
N GLN A 254 14.59 4.68 -21.39
CA GLN A 254 15.41 3.59 -20.87
C GLN A 254 14.53 2.42 -20.43
N ALA A 255 13.47 2.71 -19.66
CA ALA A 255 12.53 1.72 -19.17
C ALA A 255 11.16 2.35 -18.85
N TYR A 256 10.12 1.52 -19.00
CA TYR A 256 8.80 1.78 -18.44
C TYR A 256 8.72 1.08 -17.09
N VAL A 257 8.48 1.83 -16.02
CA VAL A 257 8.55 1.37 -14.62
C VAL A 257 7.44 2.01 -13.79
N VAL A 258 7.14 1.43 -12.64
CA VAL A 258 6.31 2.04 -11.60
C VAL A 258 7.21 2.29 -10.39
N ASP A 259 7.22 1.42 -9.39
CA ASP A 259 7.99 1.61 -8.15
C ASP A 259 9.52 1.55 -8.36
N GLN A 260 9.98 0.82 -9.39
CA GLN A 260 11.42 0.70 -9.70
C GLN A 260 12.08 2.03 -10.10
N VAL A 261 11.28 3.07 -10.42
CA VAL A 261 11.81 4.43 -10.67
C VAL A 261 12.61 4.92 -9.46
N ARG A 262 12.16 4.63 -8.26
CA ARG A 262 12.79 5.00 -6.99
C ARG A 262 14.23 4.51 -6.92
N ASP A 263 14.42 3.19 -6.99
CA ASP A 263 15.74 2.58 -6.83
C ASP A 263 16.72 3.01 -7.95
N LYS A 264 16.21 3.11 -9.19
CA LYS A 264 17.01 3.55 -10.34
C LYS A 264 17.47 5.00 -10.19
N MET A 265 16.61 5.90 -9.72
CA MET A 265 16.97 7.30 -9.51
C MET A 265 17.94 7.46 -8.33
N ILE A 266 17.74 6.73 -7.22
CA ILE A 266 18.68 6.68 -6.09
C ILE A 266 20.05 6.21 -6.56
N GLY A 267 20.10 5.17 -7.41
CA GLY A 267 21.31 4.59 -7.98
C GLY A 267 22.00 5.44 -9.07
N ASN A 268 21.44 6.59 -9.45
CA ASN A 268 21.91 7.43 -10.57
C ASN A 268 21.92 6.67 -11.92
N GLU A 269 20.98 5.75 -12.13
CA GLU A 269 20.87 4.96 -13.38
C GLU A 269 20.18 5.73 -14.51
N ALA A 270 19.45 6.80 -14.18
CA ALA A 270 18.76 7.65 -15.15
C ALA A 270 18.88 9.13 -14.77
N ALA A 271 18.78 10.01 -15.77
CA ALA A 271 18.79 11.45 -15.57
C ALA A 271 17.43 11.98 -15.15
N ILE A 272 16.34 11.36 -15.65
CA ILE A 272 14.96 11.84 -15.53
C ILE A 272 14.03 10.66 -15.27
N GLY A 273 13.10 10.82 -14.31
CA GLY A 273 12.04 9.88 -14.04
C GLY A 273 10.68 10.56 -13.86
N VAL A 274 9.63 10.00 -14.43
CA VAL A 274 8.25 10.36 -14.08
C VAL A 274 7.86 9.58 -12.84
N ILE A 275 7.45 10.27 -11.78
CA ILE A 275 7.31 9.70 -10.45
C ILE A 275 6.17 10.36 -9.67
N TYR A 276 5.63 9.65 -8.69
CA TYR A 276 4.69 10.22 -7.71
C TYR A 276 5.43 11.01 -6.61
N SER A 277 4.79 12.06 -6.10
CA SER A 277 5.42 13.00 -5.15
C SER A 277 5.88 12.32 -3.84
N GLY A 278 5.14 11.35 -3.30
CA GLY A 278 5.55 10.62 -2.10
C GLY A 278 6.84 9.83 -2.32
N GLU A 279 6.94 9.13 -3.44
CA GLU A 279 8.16 8.42 -3.85
C GLU A 279 9.33 9.39 -4.07
N ALA A 280 9.07 10.58 -4.60
CA ALA A 280 10.09 11.61 -4.79
C ALA A 280 10.65 12.11 -3.46
N ILE A 281 9.81 12.26 -2.42
CA ILE A 281 10.25 12.63 -1.07
C ILE A 281 11.21 11.58 -0.52
N TYR A 282 10.85 10.32 -0.63
CA TYR A 282 11.70 9.21 -0.20
C TYR A 282 13.04 9.20 -0.95
N THR A 283 12.99 9.27 -2.29
CA THR A 283 14.20 9.22 -3.11
C THR A 283 15.16 10.39 -2.87
N GLN A 284 14.63 11.59 -2.59
CA GLN A 284 15.47 12.75 -2.25
C GLN A 284 16.19 12.61 -0.90
N LYS A 285 15.61 11.93 0.08
CA LYS A 285 16.28 11.63 1.34
C LYS A 285 17.51 10.74 1.12
N GLU A 286 17.38 9.75 0.23
CA GLU A 286 18.45 8.82 -0.10
C GLU A 286 19.51 9.41 -1.07
N ASN A 287 19.09 10.30 -1.98
CA ASN A 287 19.96 10.97 -2.95
C ASN A 287 19.65 12.47 -3.06
N PRO A 288 20.38 13.34 -2.33
CA PRO A 288 20.16 14.80 -2.32
C PRO A 288 20.40 15.50 -3.67
N ASN A 289 20.98 14.81 -4.64
CA ASN A 289 21.15 15.37 -6.00
C ASN A 289 19.87 15.32 -6.83
N LEU A 290 18.83 14.64 -6.35
CA LEU A 290 17.55 14.57 -7.03
C LEU A 290 16.68 15.80 -6.71
N GLU A 291 15.94 16.26 -7.70
CA GLU A 291 14.99 17.36 -7.56
C GLU A 291 13.68 17.01 -8.25
N TYR A 292 12.58 17.32 -7.59
CA TYR A 292 11.23 17.06 -8.10
C TYR A 292 10.56 18.36 -8.54
N VAL A 293 9.83 18.30 -9.65
CA VAL A 293 9.07 19.42 -10.17
C VAL A 293 7.71 18.97 -10.73
N ILE A 294 6.69 19.77 -10.46
CA ILE A 294 5.41 19.69 -11.16
C ILE A 294 5.56 20.59 -12.40
N PRO A 295 5.50 20.05 -13.63
CA PRO A 295 5.68 20.86 -14.84
C PRO A 295 4.59 21.92 -15.01
N LYS A 296 4.97 23.04 -15.63
CA LYS A 296 4.10 24.22 -15.83
C LYS A 296 2.84 23.97 -16.65
N GLU A 297 2.82 22.93 -17.45
CA GLU A 297 1.63 22.50 -18.21
C GLU A 297 0.56 21.89 -17.31
N GLY A 298 0.90 21.67 -16.03
CA GLY A 298 0.08 20.94 -15.08
C GLY A 298 0.30 19.44 -15.13
N SER A 299 -0.34 18.73 -14.24
CA SER A 299 -0.16 17.29 -14.03
C SER A 299 -1.42 16.64 -13.44
N ASN A 300 -1.30 15.38 -13.10
CA ASN A 300 -2.30 14.67 -12.26
C ASN A 300 -2.12 15.06 -10.79
N ILE A 301 -3.22 15.46 -10.14
CA ILE A 301 -3.42 15.39 -8.69
C ILE A 301 -4.31 14.19 -8.43
N TRP A 302 -3.92 13.30 -7.56
CA TRP A 302 -4.73 12.17 -7.15
C TRP A 302 -5.02 12.22 -5.66
N ILE A 303 -6.19 11.69 -5.28
CA ILE A 303 -6.65 11.58 -3.90
C ILE A 303 -7.19 10.18 -3.70
N ASP A 304 -6.51 9.41 -2.84
CA ASP A 304 -7.01 8.13 -2.39
C ASP A 304 -7.85 8.34 -1.14
N SER A 305 -8.98 7.67 -1.06
CA SER A 305 -9.93 7.90 0.02
C SER A 305 -10.53 6.60 0.53
N TRP A 306 -10.83 6.58 1.82
CA TRP A 306 -11.56 5.50 2.46
C TRP A 306 -13.02 5.54 2.07
N VAL A 307 -13.55 4.40 1.64
CA VAL A 307 -14.95 4.21 1.28
C VAL A 307 -15.51 2.95 1.95
N ILE A 308 -16.83 2.87 2.09
CA ILE A 308 -17.55 1.72 2.65
C ILE A 308 -18.32 1.04 1.52
N PRO A 309 -17.98 -0.21 1.13
CA PRO A 309 -18.76 -0.96 0.16
C PRO A 309 -20.20 -1.20 0.65
N LYS A 310 -21.15 -1.21 -0.29
CA LYS A 310 -22.57 -1.36 0.00
C LYS A 310 -22.93 -2.69 0.68
N ASN A 311 -22.11 -3.72 0.51
CA ASN A 311 -22.27 -5.03 1.11
C ASN A 311 -21.47 -5.21 2.41
N ALA A 312 -20.94 -4.13 3.00
CA ALA A 312 -20.22 -4.17 4.28
C ALA A 312 -21.12 -4.76 5.39
N GLU A 313 -20.61 -5.77 6.09
CA GLU A 313 -21.33 -6.43 7.17
C GLU A 313 -21.15 -5.70 8.52
N HIS A 314 -20.06 -4.90 8.65
CA HIS A 314 -19.67 -4.24 9.89
C HIS A 314 -19.54 -2.73 9.70
N LYS A 315 -20.55 -2.07 9.11
CA LYS A 315 -20.51 -0.63 8.76
C LYS A 315 -20.14 0.27 9.93
N GLU A 316 -20.70 0.05 11.12
CA GLU A 316 -20.35 0.85 12.31
C GLU A 316 -18.88 0.71 12.71
N ASN A 317 -18.30 -0.49 12.55
CA ASN A 317 -16.87 -0.70 12.81
C ASN A 317 -16.00 -0.07 11.71
N ALA A 318 -16.47 -0.08 10.45
CA ALA A 318 -15.85 0.64 9.34
C ALA A 318 -15.78 2.15 9.61
N GLU A 319 -16.89 2.76 10.05
CA GLU A 319 -16.95 4.18 10.40
C GLU A 319 -16.05 4.51 11.60
N LYS A 320 -15.98 3.64 12.61
CA LYS A 320 -15.04 3.79 13.73
C LYS A 320 -13.59 3.71 13.27
N PHE A 321 -13.25 2.79 12.34
CA PHE A 321 -11.92 2.66 11.79
C PHE A 321 -11.53 3.90 10.98
N ILE A 322 -12.40 4.38 10.10
CA ILE A 322 -12.20 5.61 9.34
C ILE A 322 -12.04 6.82 10.27
N ASN A 323 -12.90 6.94 11.30
CA ASN A 323 -12.79 8.00 12.30
C ASN A 323 -11.46 7.96 13.06
N PHE A 324 -10.98 6.77 13.40
CA PHE A 324 -9.69 6.57 14.05
C PHE A 324 -8.53 7.02 13.15
N LEU A 325 -8.55 6.68 11.86
CA LEU A 325 -7.54 7.12 10.89
C LEU A 325 -7.51 8.63 10.67
N CYS A 326 -8.62 9.33 10.92
CA CYS A 326 -8.70 10.80 10.88
C CYS A 326 -8.14 11.48 12.15
N ARG A 327 -7.67 10.76 13.16
CA ARG A 327 -6.98 11.36 14.31
C ARG A 327 -5.63 11.93 13.87
N PRO A 328 -5.23 13.12 14.40
CA PRO A 328 -3.98 13.76 13.98
C PRO A 328 -2.73 12.92 14.24
N ASP A 329 -2.64 12.27 15.40
CA ASP A 329 -1.53 11.39 15.80
C ASP A 329 -1.41 10.16 14.90
N ILE A 330 -2.54 9.56 14.53
CA ILE A 330 -2.61 8.38 13.65
C ILE A 330 -2.31 8.77 12.20
N ALA A 331 -2.87 9.89 11.72
CA ALA A 331 -2.60 10.39 10.38
C ALA A 331 -1.13 10.80 10.20
N LEU A 332 -0.50 11.39 11.24
CA LEU A 332 0.94 11.67 11.24
C LEU A 332 1.76 10.38 11.14
N LYS A 333 1.44 9.37 11.95
CA LYS A 333 2.14 8.08 11.93
C LYS A 333 2.07 7.41 10.54
N ASN A 334 0.90 7.43 9.91
CA ASN A 334 0.74 6.95 8.54
C ASN A 334 1.55 7.78 7.55
N PHE A 335 1.52 9.11 7.63
CA PHE A 335 2.31 9.99 6.76
C PHE A 335 3.82 9.71 6.86
N GLU A 336 4.34 9.51 8.06
CA GLU A 336 5.76 9.18 8.29
C GLU A 336 6.16 7.82 7.69
N TYR A 337 5.23 6.87 7.68
CA TYR A 337 5.45 5.54 7.11
C TYR A 337 5.33 5.53 5.59
N ILE A 338 4.21 6.04 5.04
CA ILE A 338 3.93 5.96 3.60
C ILE A 338 4.56 7.09 2.77
N THR A 339 4.97 8.20 3.41
CA THR A 339 5.55 9.41 2.80
C THR A 339 4.64 10.18 1.82
N TYR A 340 3.44 9.71 1.54
CA TYR A 340 2.44 10.44 0.76
C TYR A 340 1.74 11.49 1.60
N SER A 341 1.43 12.62 0.96
CA SER A 341 0.90 13.80 1.65
C SER A 341 -0.42 13.54 2.34
N THR A 342 -0.51 13.96 3.59
CA THR A 342 -1.74 13.83 4.37
C THR A 342 -2.69 14.99 4.10
N PRO A 343 -3.99 14.75 3.88
CA PRO A 343 -5.00 15.80 3.86
C PRO A 343 -5.42 16.24 5.26
N ASN A 344 -4.89 15.63 6.31
CA ASN A 344 -5.17 15.96 7.70
C ASN A 344 -4.31 17.15 8.14
N GLU A 345 -4.91 18.35 8.15
CA GLU A 345 -4.19 19.60 8.49
C GLU A 345 -3.68 19.60 9.93
N ALA A 346 -4.44 19.01 10.86
CA ALA A 346 -4.01 18.88 12.24
C ALA A 346 -2.80 17.94 12.40
N ALA A 347 -2.70 16.90 11.58
CA ALA A 347 -1.52 16.03 11.54
C ALA A 347 -0.31 16.76 10.94
N ARG A 348 -0.51 17.55 9.87
CA ARG A 348 0.56 18.36 9.28
C ARG A 348 1.22 19.28 10.29
N GLU A 349 0.44 19.91 11.17
CA GLU A 349 0.96 20.78 12.24
C GLU A 349 1.82 20.03 13.27
N LEU A 350 1.65 18.71 13.39
CA LEU A 350 2.44 17.88 14.30
C LEU A 350 3.78 17.44 13.69
N ILE A 351 4.02 17.63 12.39
CA ILE A 351 5.31 17.27 11.75
C ILE A 351 6.42 18.13 12.37
N GLU A 352 7.35 17.48 13.07
CA GLU A 352 8.45 18.17 13.78
C GLU A 352 9.49 18.75 12.82
N ASP A 353 9.81 18.02 11.74
CA ASP A 353 10.76 18.48 10.73
C ASP A 353 10.15 19.56 9.86
N GLU A 354 10.59 20.82 10.08
CA GLU A 354 10.11 21.97 9.31
C GLU A 354 10.39 21.88 7.82
N SER A 355 11.43 21.16 7.40
CA SER A 355 11.75 20.97 5.99
C SER A 355 10.73 20.08 5.30
N ILE A 356 10.18 19.10 6.02
CA ILE A 356 9.10 18.22 5.55
C ILE A 356 7.77 18.95 5.62
N ARG A 357 7.47 19.58 6.75
CA ARG A 357 6.19 20.34 6.95
C ARG A 357 5.99 21.43 5.91
N ASN A 358 7.09 22.07 5.46
CA ASN A 358 7.08 23.13 4.45
C ASN A 358 7.54 22.64 3.07
N SER A 359 7.65 21.33 2.87
CA SER A 359 8.07 20.75 1.59
C SER A 359 7.08 21.10 0.48
N LYS A 360 7.58 21.68 -0.61
CA LYS A 360 6.81 21.97 -1.83
C LYS A 360 6.42 20.70 -2.59
N ILE A 361 7.08 19.58 -2.31
CA ILE A 361 6.74 18.28 -2.89
C ILE A 361 5.54 17.67 -2.17
N ALA A 362 5.60 17.68 -0.81
CA ALA A 362 4.51 17.16 -0.01
C ALA A 362 3.29 18.11 0.00
N PHE A 363 3.54 19.41 0.08
CA PHE A 363 2.51 20.44 0.25
C PHE A 363 2.77 21.61 -0.71
N PRO A 364 2.59 21.39 -2.03
CA PRO A 364 2.76 22.43 -3.03
C PRO A 364 1.75 23.55 -2.86
N ASP A 365 2.14 24.77 -3.22
CA ASP A 365 1.24 25.92 -3.22
C ASP A 365 0.19 25.81 -4.35
N ALA A 366 -0.92 26.53 -4.20
CA ALA A 366 -1.98 26.58 -5.20
C ALA A 366 -1.48 27.01 -6.61
N SER A 367 -0.41 27.83 -6.68
CA SER A 367 0.20 28.22 -7.95
C SER A 367 0.95 27.09 -8.63
N GLU A 368 1.56 26.19 -7.85
CA GLU A 368 2.27 25.01 -8.37
C GLU A 368 1.29 23.95 -8.86
N LEU A 369 0.08 23.91 -8.32
CA LEU A 369 -1.01 23.05 -8.75
C LEU A 369 -1.83 23.64 -9.92
N SER A 370 -1.46 24.81 -10.42
CA SER A 370 -2.15 25.43 -11.56
C SER A 370 -2.09 24.53 -12.79
N GLY A 371 -3.23 24.28 -13.42
CA GLY A 371 -3.32 23.38 -14.58
C GLY A 371 -3.33 21.89 -14.25
N CYS A 372 -3.15 21.50 -12.99
CA CYS A 372 -3.32 20.13 -12.57
C CYS A 372 -4.80 19.72 -12.56
N GLU A 373 -5.06 18.45 -12.82
CA GLU A 373 -6.39 17.86 -12.88
C GLU A 373 -6.40 16.52 -12.14
N THR A 374 -7.55 16.16 -11.57
CA THR A 374 -7.81 14.83 -11.03
C THR A 374 -8.26 13.89 -12.14
N PHE A 375 -7.85 12.63 -12.12
CA PHE A 375 -8.40 11.64 -13.04
C PHE A 375 -9.90 11.44 -12.81
N LYS A 376 -10.64 11.26 -13.90
CA LYS A 376 -12.06 10.91 -13.89
C LYS A 376 -12.27 9.52 -14.47
N PHE A 377 -13.32 8.86 -14.05
CA PHE A 377 -13.80 7.67 -14.75
C PHE A 377 -14.34 8.08 -16.13
N LEU A 378 -13.75 7.53 -17.17
CA LEU A 378 -14.08 7.90 -18.56
C LEU A 378 -15.13 6.97 -19.18
N GLY A 379 -15.58 5.97 -18.43
CA GLY A 379 -16.44 4.90 -18.90
C GLY A 379 -15.67 3.77 -19.59
N ASP A 380 -16.17 2.54 -19.47
CA ASP A 380 -15.51 1.31 -19.95
C ASP A 380 -15.11 1.36 -21.43
N LYS A 381 -15.91 2.06 -22.26
CA LYS A 381 -15.60 2.23 -23.69
C LYS A 381 -14.32 3.04 -23.91
N ASN A 382 -14.15 4.15 -23.21
CA ASN A 382 -12.98 5.00 -23.35
C ASN A 382 -11.75 4.34 -22.68
N ASP A 383 -11.92 3.67 -21.56
CA ASP A 383 -10.87 2.88 -20.95
C ASP A 383 -10.35 1.78 -21.89
N ALA A 384 -11.23 1.14 -22.66
CA ALA A 384 -10.84 0.19 -23.67
C ALA A 384 -10.03 0.85 -24.80
N VAL A 385 -10.40 2.08 -25.24
CA VAL A 385 -9.64 2.85 -26.23
C VAL A 385 -8.24 3.18 -25.71
N TYR A 386 -8.11 3.73 -24.51
CA TYR A 386 -6.82 4.02 -23.90
C TYR A 386 -5.92 2.77 -23.83
N ASN A 387 -6.46 1.63 -23.40
CA ASN A 387 -5.74 0.37 -23.32
C ASN A 387 -5.30 -0.15 -24.71
N GLU A 388 -6.11 0.05 -25.75
CA GLU A 388 -5.74 -0.32 -27.12
C GLU A 388 -4.60 0.55 -27.64
N LEU A 389 -4.73 1.87 -27.51
CA LEU A 389 -3.69 2.82 -27.92
C LEU A 389 -2.37 2.60 -27.18
N TRP A 390 -2.43 2.26 -25.88
CA TRP A 390 -1.25 1.92 -25.09
C TRP A 390 -0.57 0.64 -25.59
N ARG A 391 -1.32 -0.38 -25.93
CA ARG A 391 -0.75 -1.59 -26.56
C ARG A 391 -0.06 -1.27 -27.88
N GLU A 392 -0.59 -0.35 -28.68
CA GLU A 392 0.08 0.14 -29.89
C GLU A 392 1.42 0.82 -29.56
N VAL A 393 1.47 1.72 -28.57
CA VAL A 393 2.72 2.35 -28.10
C VAL A 393 3.74 1.30 -27.68
N LYS A 394 3.33 0.33 -26.86
CA LYS A 394 4.24 -0.72 -26.34
C LYS A 394 4.73 -1.67 -27.43
N SER A 395 3.99 -1.85 -28.53
CA SER A 395 4.33 -2.78 -29.61
C SER A 395 5.26 -2.19 -30.68
N LYS A 396 5.40 -0.88 -30.80
CA LYS A 396 6.28 -0.19 -31.75
C LYS A 396 7.68 0.00 -31.18
#